data_7527888cb5ba89cd1811f28fa7c35362
#
_entry.id   7527888cb5ba89cd1811f28fa7c35362
#
_cell.length_a   1.000
_cell.length_b   1.000
_cell.length_c   1.000
_cell.angle_alpha   90.00
_cell.angle_beta   90.00
_cell.angle_gamma   90.00
#
_symmetry.space_group_name_H-M   'P 1'
#
loop_
_entity.id
_entity.type
_entity.pdbx_description
1 polymer ?
#
loop_
_entity_poly.entity_id
_entity_poly.type
_entity_poly.pdbx_seq_one_letter_code
_entity_poly.pdbx_strand_id
1 'polypeptide(L)'
;MNIDENILSEEIKHYIETNNYAKDDKLPSERSLASLFNVSRALVRKSLISLVDVNYLYVKDKSGYYINGFKEDINLRDLFYLKKDSPFTYSVITTKRTKDKKIAKRMNISYDSTIVQVIMLVNDKVNTTSLMNAFLYSPDCESLKDQEIFEIIKATYSNSKEEKGKIYTRDANEFELQLMNFGDEMNVYRWNATYTNQENIPHIEHSFNLEKYEFLGW
;
A
#
# COMPACT_ATOMS: atom_id res chain seq x y z
N MET A 1 6.97 -1.89 33.14
CA MET A 1 6.19 -1.84 31.86
C MET A 1 6.07 -3.26 31.37
N ASN A 2 4.86 -3.79 31.23
CA ASN A 2 4.70 -5.16 30.67
C ASN A 2 4.91 -5.06 29.17
N ILE A 3 6.02 -5.57 28.70
CA ILE A 3 6.30 -5.68 27.24
C ILE A 3 5.42 -6.82 26.70
N ASP A 4 4.49 -6.49 25.84
CA ASP A 4 3.70 -7.46 25.09
C ASP A 4 4.33 -7.77 23.73
N GLU A 5 3.69 -8.68 22.96
CA GLU A 5 4.17 -9.12 21.64
C GLU A 5 4.30 -7.97 20.64
N ASN A 6 3.35 -7.05 20.62
CA ASN A 6 3.34 -5.95 19.67
C ASN A 6 4.45 -4.94 19.98
N ILE A 7 4.61 -4.59 21.25
CA ILE A 7 5.67 -3.69 21.70
C ILE A 7 7.03 -4.29 21.38
N LEU A 8 7.23 -5.58 21.67
CA LEU A 8 8.50 -6.24 21.38
C LEU A 8 8.76 -6.35 19.87
N SER A 9 7.74 -6.55 19.04
CA SER A 9 7.89 -6.56 17.59
C SER A 9 8.40 -5.21 17.06
N GLU A 10 7.89 -4.11 17.57
CA GLU A 10 8.37 -2.76 17.20
C GLU A 10 9.80 -2.49 17.74
N GLU A 11 10.12 -2.93 18.95
CA GLU A 11 11.48 -2.85 19.49
C GLU A 11 12.49 -3.66 18.65
N ILE A 12 12.09 -4.84 18.18
CA ILE A 12 12.93 -5.66 17.27
C ILE A 12 13.12 -4.94 15.92
N LYS A 13 12.11 -4.34 15.34
CA LYS A 13 12.24 -3.55 14.12
C LYS A 13 13.21 -2.39 14.32
N HIS A 14 13.03 -1.61 15.39
CA HIS A 14 13.91 -0.51 15.72
C HIS A 14 15.37 -0.96 15.92
N TYR A 15 15.59 -2.11 16.57
CA TYR A 15 16.92 -2.71 16.71
C TYR A 15 17.54 -3.05 15.36
N ILE A 16 16.77 -3.64 14.46
CA ILE A 16 17.19 -4.00 13.11
C ILE A 16 17.62 -2.74 12.34
N GLU A 17 16.80 -1.69 12.34
CA GLU A 17 17.06 -0.42 11.65
C GLU A 17 18.29 0.29 12.21
N THR A 18 18.40 0.39 13.54
CA THR A 18 19.49 1.08 14.20
C THR A 18 20.85 0.38 14.00
N ASN A 19 20.84 -0.94 13.83
CA ASN A 19 22.06 -1.71 13.60
C ASN A 19 22.38 -1.95 12.11
N ASN A 20 21.67 -1.26 11.20
CA ASN A 20 21.90 -1.31 9.75
C ASN A 20 21.91 -2.73 9.17
N TYR A 21 20.99 -3.59 9.62
CA TYR A 21 20.82 -4.90 8.98
C TYR A 21 20.30 -4.72 7.56
N ALA A 22 20.88 -5.43 6.62
CA ALA A 22 20.44 -5.45 5.22
C ALA A 22 19.51 -6.64 4.93
N LYS A 23 18.92 -6.63 3.74
CA LYS A 23 18.18 -7.79 3.23
C LYS A 23 19.07 -9.03 3.26
N ASP A 24 18.47 -10.16 3.62
CA ASP A 24 19.11 -11.47 3.77
C ASP A 24 20.13 -11.57 4.93
N ASP A 25 20.29 -10.52 5.73
CA ASP A 25 21.06 -10.60 6.96
C ASP A 25 20.35 -11.48 7.99
N LYS A 26 21.16 -12.28 8.69
CA LYS A 26 20.67 -13.17 9.73
C LYS A 26 20.53 -12.43 11.05
N LEU A 27 19.36 -12.50 11.67
CA LEU A 27 19.14 -12.01 13.03
C LEU A 27 19.88 -12.81 14.10
N PRO A 28 20.19 -12.20 15.25
CA PRO A 28 20.63 -12.92 16.43
C PRO A 28 19.63 -14.00 16.83
N SER A 29 20.09 -15.03 17.51
CA SER A 29 19.23 -16.12 17.97
C SER A 29 18.13 -15.63 18.94
N GLU A 30 17.02 -16.37 19.03
CA GLU A 30 15.95 -16.10 20.01
C GLU A 30 16.51 -15.92 21.44
N ARG A 31 17.54 -16.69 21.77
CA ARG A 31 18.21 -16.61 23.09
C ARG A 31 18.96 -15.29 23.25
N SER A 32 19.67 -14.85 22.20
CA SER A 32 20.40 -13.59 22.21
C SER A 32 19.44 -12.39 22.29
N LEU A 33 18.36 -12.42 21.50
CA LEU A 33 17.34 -11.37 21.54
C LEU A 33 16.62 -11.33 22.89
N ALA A 34 16.31 -12.49 23.48
CA ALA A 34 15.70 -12.56 24.81
C ALA A 34 16.58 -11.93 25.90
N SER A 35 17.91 -12.14 25.80
CA SER A 35 18.87 -11.49 26.69
C SER A 35 18.99 -9.98 26.42
N LEU A 36 18.98 -9.58 25.13
CA LEU A 36 19.11 -8.18 24.74
C LEU A 36 17.94 -7.32 25.23
N PHE A 37 16.72 -7.80 25.03
CA PHE A 37 15.49 -7.09 25.39
C PHE A 37 15.02 -7.41 26.84
N ASN A 38 15.74 -8.26 27.56
CA ASN A 38 15.41 -8.70 28.91
C ASN A 38 13.98 -9.25 29.04
N VAL A 39 13.60 -10.12 28.11
CA VAL A 39 12.28 -10.76 28.02
C VAL A 39 12.38 -12.29 27.92
N SER A 40 11.24 -12.99 28.00
CA SER A 40 11.22 -14.44 27.83
C SER A 40 11.48 -14.84 26.36
N ARG A 41 12.14 -15.99 26.14
CA ARG A 41 12.32 -16.56 24.80
C ARG A 41 10.99 -16.86 24.09
N ALA A 42 9.96 -17.22 24.85
CA ALA A 42 8.63 -17.48 24.32
C ALA A 42 8.01 -16.20 23.73
N LEU A 43 8.20 -15.06 24.38
CA LEU A 43 7.72 -13.77 23.88
C LEU A 43 8.50 -13.35 22.61
N VAL A 44 9.83 -13.48 22.62
CA VAL A 44 10.65 -13.23 21.42
C VAL A 44 10.19 -14.07 20.23
N ARG A 45 9.98 -15.39 20.44
CA ARG A 45 9.51 -16.27 19.37
C ARG A 45 8.17 -15.81 18.80
N LYS A 46 7.21 -15.43 19.64
CA LYS A 46 5.92 -14.90 19.18
C LYS A 46 6.09 -13.64 18.33
N SER A 47 6.86 -12.67 18.83
CA SER A 47 7.12 -11.44 18.10
C SER A 47 7.84 -11.68 16.77
N LEU A 48 8.80 -12.63 16.72
CA LEU A 48 9.47 -12.98 15.46
C LEU A 48 8.52 -13.68 14.47
N ILE A 49 7.61 -14.53 14.94
CA ILE A 49 6.58 -15.15 14.10
C ILE A 49 5.65 -14.06 13.55
N SER A 50 5.18 -13.14 14.38
CA SER A 50 4.37 -12.01 13.95
C SER A 50 5.08 -11.17 12.87
N LEU A 51 6.40 -10.97 12.99
CA LEU A 51 7.19 -10.28 11.96
C LEU A 51 7.36 -11.11 10.67
N VAL A 52 7.34 -12.44 10.75
CA VAL A 52 7.31 -13.31 9.56
C VAL A 52 5.94 -13.24 8.89
N ASP A 53 4.85 -13.25 9.66
CA ASP A 53 3.48 -13.19 9.12
C ASP A 53 3.22 -11.89 8.33
N VAL A 54 3.93 -10.81 8.68
CA VAL A 54 3.87 -9.53 7.94
C VAL A 54 5.00 -9.38 6.90
N ASN A 55 5.70 -10.47 6.57
CA ASN A 55 6.80 -10.50 5.62
C ASN A 55 7.98 -9.54 5.93
N TYR A 56 8.13 -9.11 7.17
CA TYR A 56 9.29 -8.33 7.61
C TYR A 56 10.54 -9.21 7.80
N LEU A 57 10.31 -10.45 8.22
CA LEU A 57 11.32 -11.49 8.36
C LEU A 57 10.93 -12.72 7.54
N TYR A 58 11.89 -13.57 7.26
CA TYR A 58 11.64 -14.92 6.77
C TYR A 58 12.51 -15.97 7.50
N VAL A 59 12.07 -17.23 7.44
CA VAL A 59 12.80 -18.36 8.04
C VAL A 59 13.44 -19.17 6.93
N LYS A 60 14.75 -19.46 7.04
CA LYS A 60 15.47 -20.31 6.11
C LYS A 60 15.88 -21.63 6.79
N ASP A 61 15.29 -22.75 6.34
CA ASP A 61 15.67 -24.14 6.66
C ASP A 61 16.18 -24.39 8.09
N LYS A 62 15.40 -24.05 9.10
CA LYS A 62 15.76 -24.23 10.52
C LYS A 62 17.01 -23.44 10.96
N SER A 63 17.54 -22.57 10.12
CA SER A 63 18.79 -21.86 10.41
C SER A 63 18.58 -20.54 11.17
N GLY A 64 17.32 -20.10 11.34
CA GLY A 64 16.96 -18.87 12.06
C GLY A 64 16.15 -17.90 11.24
N TYR A 65 16.05 -16.66 11.74
CA TYR A 65 15.30 -15.58 11.14
C TYR A 65 16.23 -14.67 10.34
N TYR A 66 15.78 -14.24 9.19
CA TYR A 66 16.50 -13.40 8.25
C TYR A 66 15.64 -12.20 7.87
N ILE A 67 16.29 -11.10 7.56
CA ILE A 67 15.62 -9.88 7.09
C ILE A 67 15.10 -10.11 5.68
N ASN A 68 13.80 -9.92 5.48
CA ASN A 68 13.19 -10.04 4.15
C ASN A 68 13.38 -8.77 3.29
N GLY A 69 14.22 -7.86 3.74
CA GLY A 69 14.35 -6.51 3.21
C GLY A 69 13.44 -5.56 3.96
N PHE A 70 13.99 -4.42 4.31
CA PHE A 70 13.13 -3.35 4.75
C PHE A 70 12.24 -3.02 3.56
N LYS A 71 10.93 -3.16 3.72
CA LYS A 71 10.11 -2.15 3.10
C LYS A 71 10.48 -0.90 3.90
N GLU A 72 11.46 -0.13 3.44
CA GLU A 72 11.41 1.29 3.70
C GLU A 72 9.94 1.64 3.53
N ASP A 73 9.40 2.53 4.33
CA ASP A 73 8.09 3.11 4.04
C ASP A 73 8.17 3.55 2.58
N ILE A 74 7.87 2.58 1.70
CA ILE A 74 7.79 2.85 0.27
C ILE A 74 6.69 3.86 0.28
N ASN A 75 7.08 5.10 0.09
CA ASN A 75 6.12 6.13 -0.12
C ASN A 75 5.39 5.66 -1.39
N LEU A 76 4.29 4.92 -1.20
CA LEU A 76 3.52 4.34 -2.29
C LEU A 76 3.07 5.43 -3.26
N ARG A 77 3.08 6.70 -2.78
CA ARG A 77 3.09 7.87 -3.65
C ARG A 77 4.22 7.81 -4.68
N ASP A 78 5.39 7.36 -4.30
CA ASP A 78 6.55 7.35 -5.18
C ASP A 78 6.47 6.20 -6.19
N LEU A 79 5.80 5.12 -5.91
CA LEU A 79 5.53 4.03 -6.84
C LEU A 79 4.45 4.35 -7.88
N PHE A 80 3.48 5.20 -7.54
CA PHE A 80 2.28 5.44 -8.34
C PHE A 80 2.13 6.90 -8.74
N TYR A 81 3.18 7.46 -9.33
CA TYR A 81 3.22 8.88 -9.68
C TYR A 81 2.23 9.30 -10.74
N LEU A 82 1.30 10.11 -10.32
CA LEU A 82 0.66 11.11 -11.18
C LEU A 82 1.55 12.35 -11.36
N LYS A 83 2.88 12.22 -11.17
CA LYS A 83 3.83 13.32 -11.39
C LYS A 83 4.00 13.60 -12.88
N LYS A 84 4.25 14.86 -13.21
CA LYS A 84 4.42 15.34 -14.58
C LYS A 84 5.52 14.58 -15.36
N ASP A 85 6.54 14.09 -14.65
CA ASP A 85 7.71 13.39 -15.21
C ASP A 85 7.70 11.89 -14.89
N SER A 86 6.54 11.33 -14.52
CA SER A 86 6.41 9.90 -14.23
C SER A 86 6.69 9.07 -15.50
N PRO A 87 7.43 7.97 -15.40
CA PRO A 87 7.61 7.02 -16.49
C PRO A 87 6.32 6.26 -16.83
N PHE A 88 5.30 6.36 -15.98
CA PHE A 88 4.03 5.69 -16.14
C PHE A 88 3.05 6.53 -16.96
N THR A 89 2.24 5.83 -17.74
CA THR A 89 1.10 6.40 -18.46
C THR A 89 -0.20 5.89 -17.86
N TYR A 90 -1.25 6.69 -18.00
CA TYR A 90 -2.56 6.38 -17.43
C TYR A 90 -3.58 6.28 -18.55
N SER A 91 -4.32 5.17 -18.56
CA SER A 91 -5.43 4.97 -19.50
C SER A 91 -6.74 4.92 -18.72
N VAL A 92 -7.57 5.94 -18.88
CA VAL A 92 -8.90 5.97 -18.25
C VAL A 92 -9.79 4.95 -18.95
N ILE A 93 -10.33 4.00 -18.18
CA ILE A 93 -11.27 3.00 -18.66
C ILE A 93 -12.69 3.53 -18.61
N THR A 94 -13.04 4.13 -17.47
CA THR A 94 -14.39 4.66 -17.25
C THR A 94 -14.42 5.74 -16.18
N THR A 95 -15.33 6.68 -16.38
CA THR A 95 -15.69 7.70 -15.40
C THR A 95 -17.18 7.60 -15.14
N LYS A 96 -17.57 7.51 -13.88
CA LYS A 96 -18.99 7.51 -13.51
C LYS A 96 -19.26 8.30 -12.23
N ARG A 97 -20.47 8.82 -12.14
CA ARG A 97 -21.00 9.48 -10.94
C ARG A 97 -21.83 8.48 -10.17
N THR A 98 -21.59 8.39 -8.86
CA THR A 98 -22.25 7.40 -8.00
C THR A 98 -22.49 7.95 -6.60
N LYS A 99 -23.40 7.32 -5.89
CA LYS A 99 -23.60 7.51 -4.44
C LYS A 99 -23.25 6.21 -3.75
N ASP A 100 -22.01 6.07 -3.29
CA ASP A 100 -21.53 4.88 -2.61
C ASP A 100 -21.34 5.16 -1.12
N LYS A 101 -22.19 4.55 -0.30
CA LYS A 101 -22.17 4.74 1.17
C LYS A 101 -20.87 4.27 1.83
N LYS A 102 -20.23 3.22 1.29
CA LYS A 102 -18.96 2.71 1.84
C LYS A 102 -17.82 3.67 1.54
N ILE A 103 -17.78 4.19 0.32
CA ILE A 103 -16.78 5.17 -0.08
C ILE A 103 -17.03 6.50 0.63
N ALA A 104 -18.26 6.98 0.70
CA ALA A 104 -18.60 8.19 1.44
C ALA A 104 -18.15 8.11 2.92
N LYS A 105 -18.35 6.95 3.57
CA LYS A 105 -17.87 6.72 4.93
C LYS A 105 -16.33 6.81 5.03
N ARG A 106 -15.61 6.24 4.05
CA ARG A 106 -14.13 6.29 4.04
C ARG A 106 -13.62 7.72 3.83
N MET A 107 -14.29 8.47 2.98
CA MET A 107 -13.98 9.86 2.67
C MET A 107 -14.48 10.84 3.74
N ASN A 108 -15.24 10.36 4.72
CA ASN A 108 -15.87 11.18 5.77
C ASN A 108 -16.76 12.31 5.23
N ILE A 109 -17.57 11.96 4.22
CA ILE A 109 -18.56 12.86 3.59
C ILE A 109 -19.98 12.33 3.77
N SER A 110 -21.00 13.16 3.44
CA SER A 110 -22.40 12.75 3.48
C SER A 110 -22.68 11.55 2.58
N TYR A 111 -23.52 10.61 3.03
CA TYR A 111 -23.92 9.42 2.26
C TYR A 111 -24.71 9.73 0.98
N ASP A 112 -25.27 10.93 0.91
CA ASP A 112 -26.02 11.42 -0.27
C ASP A 112 -25.14 12.21 -1.25
N SER A 113 -23.86 12.39 -0.92
CA SER A 113 -22.91 13.09 -1.78
C SER A 113 -22.71 12.34 -3.09
N THR A 114 -22.72 13.07 -4.19
CA THR A 114 -22.26 12.54 -5.48
C THR A 114 -20.75 12.43 -5.49
N ILE A 115 -20.26 11.24 -5.81
CA ILE A 115 -18.84 10.91 -5.90
C ILE A 115 -18.55 10.56 -7.35
N VAL A 116 -17.47 11.10 -7.90
CA VAL A 116 -16.96 10.70 -9.20
C VAL A 116 -16.00 9.54 -8.99
N GLN A 117 -16.25 8.42 -9.62
CA GLN A 117 -15.36 7.28 -9.70
C GLN A 117 -14.65 7.28 -11.06
N VAL A 118 -13.33 7.20 -11.05
CA VAL A 118 -12.51 7.03 -12.24
C VAL A 118 -11.72 5.75 -12.11
N ILE A 119 -11.86 4.86 -13.07
CA ILE A 119 -11.08 3.61 -13.15
C ILE A 119 -10.02 3.80 -14.23
N MET A 120 -8.77 3.61 -13.86
CA MET A 120 -7.60 3.81 -14.71
C MET A 120 -6.68 2.60 -14.68
N LEU A 121 -6.09 2.29 -15.82
CA LEU A 121 -4.90 1.45 -15.88
C LEU A 121 -3.67 2.32 -15.74
N VAL A 122 -2.73 1.85 -14.96
CA VAL A 122 -1.38 2.41 -14.89
C VAL A 122 -0.48 1.50 -15.72
N ASN A 123 0.18 2.08 -16.69
CA ASN A 123 1.02 1.33 -17.63
C ASN A 123 2.46 1.86 -17.55
N ASP A 124 3.42 0.96 -17.55
CA ASP A 124 4.79 1.28 -17.89
C ASP A 124 4.97 1.25 -19.43
N LYS A 125 6.20 1.29 -19.91
CA LYS A 125 6.48 1.29 -21.36
C LYS A 125 6.04 0.01 -22.07
N VAL A 126 5.78 -1.07 -21.36
CA VAL A 126 5.60 -2.42 -21.94
C VAL A 126 4.29 -3.08 -21.47
N ASN A 127 3.88 -2.86 -20.22
CA ASN A 127 2.80 -3.61 -19.59
C ASN A 127 1.86 -2.74 -18.77
N THR A 128 0.63 -3.24 -18.55
CA THR A 128 -0.25 -2.77 -17.50
C THR A 128 0.30 -3.24 -16.15
N THR A 129 0.62 -2.28 -15.29
CA THR A 129 1.27 -2.54 -14.00
C THR A 129 0.27 -2.59 -12.86
N SER A 130 -0.76 -1.76 -12.92
CA SER A 130 -1.76 -1.72 -11.87
C SER A 130 -3.09 -1.14 -12.34
N LEU A 131 -4.14 -1.39 -11.55
CA LEU A 131 -5.46 -0.82 -11.68
C LEU A 131 -5.70 0.19 -10.55
N MET A 132 -5.98 1.43 -10.91
CA MET A 132 -6.32 2.49 -9.98
C MET A 132 -7.83 2.78 -10.05
N ASN A 133 -8.48 2.76 -8.90
CA ASN A 133 -9.86 3.15 -8.73
C ASN A 133 -9.89 4.40 -7.84
N ALA A 134 -9.97 5.55 -8.47
CA ALA A 134 -9.96 6.84 -7.79
C ALA A 134 -11.39 7.36 -7.60
N PHE A 135 -11.67 7.85 -6.41
CA PHE A 135 -12.94 8.47 -6.05
C PHE A 135 -12.69 9.92 -5.67
N LEU A 136 -13.39 10.83 -6.29
CA LEU A 136 -13.29 12.25 -6.04
C LEU A 136 -14.63 12.78 -5.52
N TYR A 137 -14.58 13.53 -4.43
CA TYR A 137 -15.66 14.39 -4.00
C TYR A 137 -15.24 15.84 -4.17
N SER A 138 -16.07 16.61 -4.86
CA SER A 138 -15.98 18.04 -4.98
C SER A 138 -17.39 18.60 -5.02
N PRO A 139 -17.67 19.81 -4.51
CA PRO A 139 -18.98 20.44 -4.62
C PRO A 139 -19.51 20.51 -6.06
N ASP A 140 -18.62 20.66 -7.03
CA ASP A 140 -18.95 20.81 -8.45
C ASP A 140 -18.84 19.51 -9.26
N CYS A 141 -18.76 18.34 -8.60
CA CYS A 141 -18.58 17.03 -9.25
C CYS A 141 -19.57 16.75 -10.40
N GLU A 142 -20.78 17.27 -10.32
CA GLU A 142 -21.82 17.01 -11.33
C GLU A 142 -21.58 17.74 -12.65
N SER A 143 -20.90 18.89 -12.60
CA SER A 143 -20.67 19.75 -13.76
C SER A 143 -19.31 19.55 -14.45
N LEU A 144 -18.35 18.89 -13.78
CA LEU A 144 -17.00 18.68 -14.29
C LEU A 144 -16.99 17.71 -15.50
N LYS A 145 -16.15 18.04 -16.48
CA LYS A 145 -15.83 17.12 -17.58
C LYS A 145 -14.81 16.09 -17.15
N ASP A 146 -14.79 14.95 -17.82
CA ASP A 146 -13.89 13.83 -17.48
C ASP A 146 -12.40 14.22 -17.48
N GLN A 147 -11.99 15.10 -18.40
CA GLN A 147 -10.63 15.63 -18.45
C GLN A 147 -10.29 16.47 -17.22
N GLU A 148 -11.21 17.31 -16.78
CA GLU A 148 -11.05 18.17 -15.60
C GLU A 148 -10.98 17.32 -14.33
N ILE A 149 -11.82 16.28 -14.24
CA ILE A 149 -11.81 15.32 -13.14
C ILE A 149 -10.46 14.64 -13.02
N PHE A 150 -9.90 14.19 -14.15
CA PHE A 150 -8.58 13.53 -14.15
C PHE A 150 -7.47 14.49 -13.67
N GLU A 151 -7.47 15.73 -14.14
CA GLU A 151 -6.47 16.72 -13.71
C GLU A 151 -6.62 17.10 -12.23
N ILE A 152 -7.85 17.16 -11.71
CA ILE A 152 -8.10 17.39 -10.28
C ILE A 152 -7.58 16.21 -9.45
N ILE A 153 -7.86 14.96 -9.82
CA ILE A 153 -7.35 13.79 -9.14
C ILE A 153 -5.83 13.82 -9.11
N LYS A 154 -5.20 14.09 -10.25
CA LYS A 154 -3.75 14.18 -10.39
C LYS A 154 -3.14 15.29 -9.53
N ALA A 155 -3.69 16.50 -9.58
CA ALA A 155 -3.22 17.62 -8.81
C ALA A 155 -3.40 17.39 -7.30
N THR A 156 -4.54 16.85 -6.89
CA THR A 156 -4.83 16.59 -5.50
C THR A 156 -3.93 15.48 -4.95
N TYR A 157 -3.73 14.41 -5.72
CA TYR A 157 -2.82 13.34 -5.36
C TYR A 157 -1.38 13.83 -5.17
N SER A 158 -0.91 14.70 -6.08
CA SER A 158 0.45 15.24 -6.01
C SER A 158 0.69 16.20 -4.83
N ASN A 159 -0.35 16.92 -4.39
CA ASN A 159 -0.23 18.00 -3.41
C ASN A 159 -0.78 17.66 -2.03
N SER A 160 -1.58 16.60 -1.88
CA SER A 160 -2.21 16.24 -0.61
C SER A 160 -1.27 15.41 0.26
N LYS A 161 -1.44 15.54 1.58
CA LYS A 161 -0.84 14.60 2.54
C LYS A 161 -1.72 13.37 2.64
N GLU A 162 -1.11 12.20 2.69
CA GLU A 162 -1.80 10.97 3.02
C GLU A 162 -2.30 11.03 4.47
N GLU A 163 -3.61 10.88 4.67
CA GLU A 163 -4.16 10.86 6.02
C GLU A 163 -4.23 9.46 6.61
N LYS A 164 -4.69 8.49 5.82
CA LYS A 164 -4.84 7.09 6.25
C LYS A 164 -4.71 6.15 5.07
N GLY A 165 -3.65 5.39 5.03
CA GLY A 165 -3.43 4.33 4.05
C GLY A 165 -3.43 2.94 4.70
N LYS A 166 -3.93 1.94 3.99
CA LYS A 166 -3.84 0.53 4.37
C LYS A 166 -3.47 -0.31 3.17
N ILE A 167 -2.51 -1.22 3.38
CA ILE A 167 -2.17 -2.27 2.41
C ILE A 167 -2.68 -3.59 2.94
N TYR A 168 -3.26 -4.39 2.06
CA TYR A 168 -3.66 -5.77 2.35
C TYR A 168 -3.65 -6.60 1.07
N THR A 169 -3.60 -7.91 1.21
CA THR A 169 -3.73 -8.86 0.11
C THR A 169 -5.14 -9.40 0.03
N ARG A 170 -5.60 -9.73 -1.15
CA ARG A 170 -6.83 -10.46 -1.42
C ARG A 170 -6.77 -11.13 -2.79
N ASP A 171 -7.71 -12.03 -3.04
CA ASP A 171 -7.89 -12.57 -4.38
C ASP A 171 -8.28 -11.47 -5.38
N ALA A 172 -7.74 -11.55 -6.59
CA ALA A 172 -8.14 -10.71 -7.68
C ALA A 172 -9.62 -11.00 -8.06
N ASN A 173 -10.37 -9.97 -8.35
CA ASN A 173 -11.71 -10.15 -8.91
C ASN A 173 -11.64 -10.35 -10.43
N GLU A 174 -12.76 -10.78 -11.04
CA GLU A 174 -12.84 -11.06 -12.47
C GLU A 174 -12.42 -9.87 -13.35
N PHE A 175 -12.76 -8.65 -12.94
CA PHE A 175 -12.41 -7.43 -13.66
C PHE A 175 -10.90 -7.16 -13.63
N GLU A 176 -10.26 -7.39 -12.49
CA GLU A 176 -8.81 -7.28 -12.34
C GLU A 176 -8.08 -8.36 -13.14
N LEU A 177 -8.57 -9.60 -13.09
CA LEU A 177 -8.02 -10.70 -13.88
C LEU A 177 -8.09 -10.45 -15.40
N GLN A 178 -9.16 -9.80 -15.87
CA GLN A 178 -9.30 -9.46 -17.28
C GLN A 178 -8.39 -8.33 -17.75
N LEU A 179 -8.15 -7.34 -16.88
CA LEU A 179 -7.43 -6.11 -17.24
C LEU A 179 -5.93 -6.17 -16.93
N MET A 180 -5.56 -6.93 -15.91
CA MET A 180 -4.19 -7.05 -15.46
C MET A 180 -3.74 -8.48 -15.77
N ASN A 181 -2.68 -8.62 -16.53
CA ASN A 181 -2.12 -9.93 -16.83
C ASN A 181 -1.34 -10.47 -15.60
N PHE A 182 -2.02 -11.18 -14.71
CA PHE A 182 -1.43 -11.74 -13.49
C PHE A 182 -0.64 -13.04 -13.71
N GLY A 183 -0.67 -13.63 -14.91
CA GLY A 183 -0.14 -14.99 -15.12
C GLY A 183 -0.95 -16.02 -14.35
N ASP A 184 -0.27 -16.91 -13.62
CA ASP A 184 -0.91 -17.96 -12.79
C ASP A 184 -1.29 -17.47 -11.39
N GLU A 185 -0.94 -16.25 -11.02
CA GLU A 185 -1.24 -15.69 -9.72
C GLU A 185 -2.59 -15.00 -9.67
N MET A 186 -3.36 -15.36 -8.64
CA MET A 186 -4.70 -14.81 -8.42
C MET A 186 -4.75 -13.75 -7.32
N ASN A 187 -3.64 -13.46 -6.65
CA ASN A 187 -3.59 -12.52 -5.54
C ASN A 187 -3.19 -11.11 -5.98
N VAL A 188 -3.89 -10.12 -5.48
CA VAL A 188 -3.54 -8.72 -5.65
C VAL A 188 -3.18 -8.08 -4.32
N TYR A 189 -2.21 -7.20 -4.36
CA TYR A 189 -1.99 -6.23 -3.30
C TYR A 189 -2.92 -5.05 -3.52
N ARG A 190 -3.62 -4.68 -2.47
CA ARG A 190 -4.54 -3.56 -2.48
C ARG A 190 -4.05 -2.48 -1.55
N TRP A 191 -3.86 -1.30 -2.07
CA TRP A 191 -3.59 -0.12 -1.28
C TRP A 191 -4.77 0.84 -1.35
N ASN A 192 -5.24 1.26 -0.17
CA ASN A 192 -6.33 2.22 -0.05
C ASN A 192 -5.82 3.41 0.74
N ALA A 193 -5.94 4.59 0.18
CA ALA A 193 -5.60 5.83 0.86
C ALA A 193 -6.67 6.90 0.64
N THR A 194 -6.89 7.70 1.67
CA THR A 194 -7.74 8.90 1.58
C THR A 194 -6.86 10.11 1.80
N TYR A 195 -6.94 11.03 0.87
CA TYR A 195 -6.19 12.27 0.89
C TYR A 195 -7.14 13.41 1.18
N THR A 196 -6.68 14.42 1.91
CA THR A 196 -7.47 15.61 2.19
C THR A 196 -6.71 16.84 1.73
N ASN A 197 -7.36 17.68 0.97
CA ASN A 197 -7.01 19.06 0.81
C ASN A 197 -8.24 19.92 1.14
N GLN A 198 -8.11 21.25 1.10
CA GLN A 198 -9.17 22.15 1.56
C GLN A 198 -10.45 22.12 0.71
N GLU A 199 -10.38 21.65 -0.55
CA GLU A 199 -11.47 21.71 -1.52
C GLU A 199 -11.96 20.37 -2.01
N ASN A 200 -11.07 19.37 -2.09
CA ASN A 200 -11.37 18.07 -2.66
C ASN A 200 -10.88 16.95 -1.74
N ILE A 201 -11.64 15.89 -1.68
CA ILE A 201 -11.29 14.68 -0.92
C ILE A 201 -11.21 13.52 -1.89
N PRO A 202 -10.04 13.14 -2.37
CA PRO A 202 -9.87 11.91 -3.13
C PRO A 202 -9.68 10.71 -2.21
N HIS A 203 -10.25 9.59 -2.61
CA HIS A 203 -9.95 8.28 -2.06
C HIS A 203 -9.45 7.39 -3.18
N ILE A 204 -8.33 6.73 -2.99
CA ILE A 204 -7.70 5.89 -4.01
C ILE A 204 -7.62 4.47 -3.51
N GLU A 205 -8.08 3.56 -4.33
CA GLU A 205 -7.91 2.13 -4.18
C GLU A 205 -7.05 1.62 -5.33
N HIS A 206 -5.85 1.16 -5.01
CA HIS A 206 -4.89 0.67 -5.97
C HIS A 206 -4.75 -0.85 -5.87
N SER A 207 -4.86 -1.55 -6.99
CA SER A 207 -4.63 -2.99 -7.09
C SER A 207 -3.41 -3.24 -7.97
N PHE A 208 -2.44 -3.98 -7.48
CA PHE A 208 -1.19 -4.27 -8.18
C PHE A 208 -0.67 -5.65 -7.85
N ASN A 209 0.10 -6.22 -8.76
CA ASN A 209 0.83 -7.47 -8.57
C ASN A 209 2.29 -7.14 -8.25
N LEU A 210 2.76 -7.48 -7.04
CA LEU A 210 4.14 -7.17 -6.61
C LEU A 210 5.20 -7.98 -7.35
N GLU A 211 4.88 -9.14 -7.89
CA GLU A 211 5.88 -9.94 -8.61
C GLU A 211 6.37 -9.31 -9.91
N LYS A 212 5.54 -8.47 -10.51
CA LYS A 212 5.91 -7.72 -11.73
C LYS A 212 6.73 -6.46 -11.42
N TYR A 213 6.82 -6.07 -10.17
CA TYR A 213 7.67 -4.98 -9.73
C TYR A 213 8.97 -5.56 -9.16
N GLU A 214 9.97 -5.71 -10.00
CA GLU A 214 11.32 -5.54 -9.50
C GLU A 214 11.37 -4.13 -8.93
N PHE A 215 11.33 -4.03 -7.62
CA PHE A 215 11.56 -2.76 -6.94
C PHE A 215 12.99 -2.35 -7.27
N LEU A 216 13.14 -1.52 -8.30
CA LEU A 216 14.39 -0.87 -8.66
C LEU A 216 14.73 0.10 -7.54
N GLY A 217 15.45 -0.37 -6.55
CA GLY A 217 15.86 0.49 -5.45
C GLY A 217 16.17 -0.22 -4.14
N TRP A 218 16.53 -1.48 -4.20
CA TRP A 218 17.15 -2.17 -3.07
C TRP A 218 18.64 -2.30 -3.27
#